data_fa2d8f1ad00586986b6629bc9f3dd04b
#
_entry.id   fa2d8f1ad00586986b6629bc9f3dd04b
#
_cell.length_a   1.000
_cell.length_b   1.000
_cell.length_c   1.000
_cell.angle_alpha   90.00
_cell.angle_beta   90.00
_cell.angle_gamma   90.00
#
_symmetry.space_group_name_H-M   'P 1'
#
loop_
_entity.id
_entity.type
_entity.pdbx_description
1 polymer ?
#
loop_
_entity_poly.entity_id
_entity_poly.type
_entity_poly.pdbx_seq_one_letter_code
_entity_poly.pdbx_strand_id
1 'polypeptide(L)'
;MSDYQKTITVNKPIHEVYAAITEHIADWWTNDLTGAAARPGDSFIIAFGGTRKTFEIVEAVPDQRVVWKCVKAYIDMPSLKNKAEWEGTRMIWTISANGRGSLLHFLHEGFNESFECYTVCEAGWEQFLASLHAYLTTGIGMPYIKAA
;
A
#
# COMPACT_ATOMS: atom_id res chain seq x y z
N MET A 1 -19.83 4.44 8.07
CA MET A 1 -18.43 4.67 8.39
C MET A 1 -17.63 4.87 7.12
N SER A 2 -16.72 5.82 7.14
CA SER A 2 -15.88 6.10 5.98
C SER A 2 -14.70 5.15 5.92
N ASP A 3 -14.38 4.69 4.72
CA ASP A 3 -13.18 3.89 4.49
C ASP A 3 -11.93 4.76 4.68
N TYR A 4 -10.83 4.12 5.06
CA TYR A 4 -9.57 4.83 5.27
C TYR A 4 -9.05 5.42 3.97
N GLN A 5 -8.66 6.69 4.01
CA GLN A 5 -8.06 7.35 2.86
C GLN A 5 -7.08 8.42 3.30
N LYS A 6 -6.14 8.72 2.43
CA LYS A 6 -5.12 9.74 2.69
C LYS A 6 -4.65 10.35 1.38
N THR A 7 -4.39 11.65 1.41
CA THR A 7 -3.79 12.37 0.29
C THR A 7 -2.37 12.78 0.64
N ILE A 8 -1.45 12.52 -0.29
CA ILE A 8 -0.03 12.86 -0.15
C ILE A 8 0.34 13.81 -1.28
N THR A 9 0.99 14.92 -0.94
CA THR A 9 1.53 15.87 -1.90
C THR A 9 3.05 15.77 -1.91
N VAL A 10 3.64 15.59 -3.08
CA VAL A 10 5.10 15.48 -3.23
C VAL A 10 5.59 16.33 -4.40
N ASN A 11 6.83 16.82 -4.28
CA ASN A 11 7.46 17.63 -5.33
C ASN A 11 8.25 16.74 -6.29
N LYS A 12 7.57 15.74 -6.87
CA LYS A 12 8.12 14.79 -7.82
C LYS A 12 7.12 14.56 -8.95
N PRO A 13 7.59 14.26 -10.17
CA PRO A 13 6.67 14.05 -11.30
C PRO A 13 5.85 12.77 -11.14
N ILE A 14 4.70 12.72 -11.81
CA ILE A 14 3.75 11.62 -11.69
C ILE A 14 4.35 10.25 -12.01
N HIS A 15 5.29 10.18 -12.96
CA HIS A 15 5.89 8.89 -13.31
C HIS A 15 6.76 8.32 -12.19
N GLU A 16 7.40 9.16 -11.37
CA GLU A 16 8.17 8.69 -10.22
C GLU A 16 7.25 8.19 -9.11
N VAL A 17 6.10 8.83 -8.91
CA VAL A 17 5.09 8.38 -7.96
C VAL A 17 4.53 7.03 -8.40
N TYR A 18 4.21 6.89 -9.68
CA TYR A 18 3.72 5.63 -10.23
C TYR A 18 4.74 4.50 -10.06
N ALA A 19 6.01 4.78 -10.35
CA ALA A 19 7.09 3.79 -10.18
C ALA A 19 7.23 3.34 -8.72
N ALA A 20 7.06 4.26 -7.76
CA ALA A 20 7.17 3.93 -6.34
C ALA A 20 6.13 2.89 -5.89
N ILE A 21 4.92 2.94 -6.44
CA ILE A 21 3.83 2.04 -6.04
C ILE A 21 3.68 0.82 -6.95
N THR A 22 4.51 0.69 -7.99
CA THR A 22 4.49 -0.46 -8.90
C THR A 22 5.82 -1.21 -8.94
N GLU A 23 6.94 -0.53 -8.76
CA GLU A 23 8.27 -1.12 -8.92
C GLU A 23 9.14 -1.04 -7.67
N HIS A 24 8.82 -0.14 -6.72
CA HIS A 24 9.67 0.12 -5.56
C HIS A 24 8.95 -0.04 -4.22
N ILE A 25 7.95 -0.91 -4.17
CA ILE A 25 7.17 -1.14 -2.94
C ILE A 25 8.06 -1.59 -1.78
N ALA A 26 9.10 -2.38 -2.07
CA ALA A 26 10.01 -2.87 -1.04
C ALA A 26 10.87 -1.76 -0.41
N ASP A 27 10.98 -0.61 -1.07
CA ASP A 27 11.80 0.49 -0.57
C ASP A 27 11.09 1.36 0.45
N TRP A 28 9.76 1.22 0.58
CA TRP A 28 9.01 2.00 1.54
C TRP A 28 8.02 1.19 2.40
N TRP A 29 7.59 0.00 1.96
CA TRP A 29 6.62 -0.80 2.71
C TRP A 29 7.30 -1.95 3.47
N THR A 30 7.76 -2.97 2.76
CA THR A 30 8.49 -4.09 3.38
C THR A 30 9.44 -4.70 2.36
N ASN A 31 10.64 -5.08 2.81
CA ASN A 31 11.56 -5.79 1.93
C ASN A 31 11.29 -7.29 1.87
N ASP A 32 10.34 -7.78 2.69
CA ASP A 32 9.86 -9.16 2.60
C ASP A 32 8.71 -9.19 1.59
N LEU A 33 9.06 -9.03 0.32
CA LEU A 33 8.14 -8.94 -0.79
C LEU A 33 8.59 -9.86 -1.92
N THR A 34 7.63 -10.62 -2.48
CA THR A 34 7.87 -11.47 -3.66
C THR A 34 6.76 -11.20 -4.67
N GLY A 35 7.10 -11.32 -5.96
CA GLY A 35 6.15 -11.11 -7.04
C GLY A 35 6.33 -9.78 -7.74
N ALA A 36 5.29 -9.34 -8.46
CA ALA A 36 5.31 -8.13 -9.26
C ALA A 36 4.01 -7.35 -9.10
N ALA A 37 4.08 -6.03 -9.31
CA ALA A 37 2.96 -5.12 -9.11
C ALA A 37 2.81 -4.10 -10.24
N ALA A 38 3.30 -4.41 -11.44
CA ALA A 38 3.39 -3.44 -12.53
C ALA A 38 2.26 -3.53 -13.54
N ARG A 39 1.62 -4.68 -13.68
CA ARG A 39 0.63 -4.93 -14.75
C ARG A 39 -0.62 -5.59 -14.21
N PRO A 40 -1.79 -5.36 -14.85
CA PRO A 40 -2.98 -6.14 -14.51
C PRO A 40 -2.70 -7.63 -14.63
N GLY A 41 -3.12 -8.40 -13.62
CA GLY A 41 -2.84 -9.82 -13.53
C GLY A 41 -1.60 -10.18 -12.73
N ASP A 42 -0.69 -9.23 -12.50
CA ASP A 42 0.44 -9.45 -11.60
C ASP A 42 -0.08 -9.68 -10.18
N SER A 43 0.67 -10.45 -9.41
CA SER A 43 0.40 -10.61 -7.99
C SER A 43 1.70 -10.52 -7.19
N PHE A 44 1.58 -10.04 -5.95
CA PHE A 44 2.71 -9.96 -5.05
C PHE A 44 2.28 -10.29 -3.63
N ILE A 45 3.23 -10.76 -2.85
CA ILE A 45 3.02 -11.15 -1.45
C ILE A 45 3.92 -10.28 -0.59
N ILE A 46 3.36 -9.69 0.46
CA ILE A 46 4.15 -8.97 1.46
C ILE A 46 4.03 -9.68 2.81
N ALA A 47 5.06 -9.54 3.60
CA ALA A 47 5.07 -10.10 4.94
C ALA A 47 5.71 -9.13 5.93
N PHE A 48 5.20 -9.18 7.16
CA PHE A 48 5.72 -8.47 8.32
C PHE A 48 5.78 -9.51 9.45
N GLY A 49 6.93 -10.18 9.58
CA GLY A 49 7.00 -11.31 10.51
C GLY A 49 6.01 -12.40 10.13
N GLY A 50 5.08 -12.73 11.03
CA GLY A 50 4.06 -13.75 10.78
C GLY A 50 2.86 -13.27 9.97
N THR A 51 2.70 -11.96 9.80
CA THR A 51 1.61 -11.39 9.00
C THR A 51 1.97 -11.50 7.51
N ARG A 52 1.01 -11.94 6.69
CA ARG A 52 1.24 -12.17 5.27
C ARG A 52 -0.01 -11.78 4.47
N LYS A 53 0.19 -11.04 3.38
CA LYS A 53 -0.93 -10.61 2.52
C LYS A 53 -0.55 -10.77 1.06
N THR A 54 -1.49 -11.26 0.27
CA THR A 54 -1.34 -11.42 -1.17
C THR A 54 -2.25 -10.45 -1.89
N PHE A 55 -1.69 -9.71 -2.83
CA PHE A 55 -2.42 -8.73 -3.62
C PHE A 55 -2.34 -9.07 -5.10
N GLU A 56 -3.41 -8.77 -5.82
CA GLU A 56 -3.47 -8.87 -7.27
C GLU A 56 -3.68 -7.48 -7.85
N ILE A 57 -2.96 -7.17 -8.93
CA ILE A 57 -3.15 -5.92 -9.65
C ILE A 57 -4.37 -6.11 -10.56
N VAL A 58 -5.46 -5.41 -10.25
CA VAL A 58 -6.71 -5.51 -11.03
C VAL A 58 -6.87 -4.37 -12.01
N GLU A 59 -6.13 -3.26 -11.82
CA GLU A 59 -6.12 -2.14 -12.74
C GLU A 59 -4.78 -1.43 -12.65
N ALA A 60 -4.22 -1.04 -13.79
CA ALA A 60 -3.01 -0.23 -13.84
C ALA A 60 -3.07 0.66 -15.08
N VAL A 61 -3.22 1.96 -14.86
CA VAL A 61 -3.18 2.98 -15.90
C VAL A 61 -1.92 3.81 -15.64
N PRO A 62 -0.89 3.71 -16.51
CA PRO A 62 0.40 4.35 -16.26
C PRO A 62 0.27 5.82 -15.86
N ASP A 63 0.97 6.18 -14.79
CA ASP A 63 1.04 7.54 -14.24
C ASP A 63 -0.27 8.10 -13.70
N GLN A 64 -1.35 7.31 -13.67
CA GLN A 64 -2.67 7.78 -13.26
C GLN A 64 -3.32 6.98 -12.16
N ARG A 65 -3.26 5.64 -12.24
CA ARG A 65 -4.07 4.82 -11.32
C ARG A 65 -3.57 3.39 -11.22
N VAL A 66 -3.55 2.89 -9.99
CA VAL A 66 -3.29 1.47 -9.74
C VAL A 66 -4.30 0.99 -8.71
N VAL A 67 -4.85 -0.20 -8.92
CA VAL A 67 -5.75 -0.82 -7.95
C VAL A 67 -5.19 -2.19 -7.58
N TRP A 68 -4.96 -2.39 -6.29
CA TRP A 68 -4.59 -3.68 -5.71
C TRP A 68 -5.82 -4.28 -5.06
N LYS A 69 -6.08 -5.56 -5.29
CA LYS A 69 -7.11 -6.30 -4.56
C LYS A 69 -6.41 -7.27 -3.60
N CYS A 70 -6.78 -7.21 -2.33
CA CYS A 70 -6.27 -8.18 -1.36
C CYS A 70 -7.02 -9.49 -1.56
N VAL A 71 -6.35 -10.51 -2.08
CA VAL A 71 -6.97 -11.80 -2.38
C VAL A 71 -6.77 -12.81 -1.26
N LYS A 72 -5.75 -12.61 -0.42
CA LYS A 72 -5.49 -13.46 0.74
C LYS A 72 -4.81 -12.64 1.82
N ALA A 73 -5.20 -12.84 3.08
CA ALA A 73 -4.60 -12.14 4.20
C ALA A 73 -4.56 -13.03 5.43
N TYR A 74 -3.44 -12.94 6.16
CA TYR A 74 -3.31 -13.51 7.49
C TYR A 74 -2.60 -12.47 8.36
N ILE A 75 -3.34 -11.91 9.31
CA ILE A 75 -2.79 -10.91 10.25
C ILE A 75 -2.46 -11.64 11.54
N ASP A 76 -1.17 -11.72 11.86
CA ASP A 76 -0.66 -12.46 13.02
C ASP A 76 -0.83 -11.66 14.31
N MET A 77 -2.09 -11.52 14.74
CA MET A 77 -2.46 -10.88 16.00
C MET A 77 -3.39 -11.81 16.76
N PRO A 78 -2.93 -12.38 17.90
CA PRO A 78 -3.73 -13.35 18.67
C PRO A 78 -5.11 -12.84 19.09
N SER A 79 -5.26 -11.52 19.27
CA SER A 79 -6.53 -10.93 19.70
C SER A 79 -7.60 -10.90 18.61
N LEU A 80 -7.23 -11.12 17.35
CA LEU A 80 -8.20 -11.09 16.26
C LEU A 80 -8.93 -12.43 16.14
N LYS A 81 -10.26 -12.38 16.08
CA LYS A 81 -11.09 -13.53 15.77
C LYS A 81 -11.02 -13.85 14.28
N ASN A 82 -11.02 -12.80 13.43
CA ASN A 82 -10.86 -12.94 12.00
C ASN A 82 -9.54 -12.32 11.58
N LYS A 83 -8.56 -13.16 11.27
CA LYS A 83 -7.23 -12.72 10.83
C LYS A 83 -7.17 -12.44 9.32
N ALA A 84 -8.27 -12.64 8.62
CA ALA A 84 -8.37 -12.51 7.16
C ALA A 84 -9.26 -11.33 6.74
N GLU A 85 -9.49 -10.37 7.61
CA GLU A 85 -10.45 -9.26 7.35
C GLU A 85 -10.13 -8.47 6.08
N TRP A 86 -8.87 -8.38 5.69
CA TRP A 86 -8.48 -7.62 4.50
C TRP A 86 -8.90 -8.30 3.20
N GLU A 87 -9.20 -9.60 3.23
CA GLU A 87 -9.57 -10.31 1.98
C GLU A 87 -10.79 -9.69 1.34
N GLY A 88 -10.69 -9.42 0.04
CA GLY A 88 -11.73 -8.78 -0.75
C GLY A 88 -11.67 -7.26 -0.78
N THR A 89 -10.86 -6.65 0.07
CA THR A 89 -10.71 -5.17 0.05
C THR A 89 -9.79 -4.74 -1.08
N ARG A 90 -9.87 -3.46 -1.44
CA ARG A 90 -9.06 -2.89 -2.52
C ARG A 90 -8.28 -1.67 -2.05
N MET A 91 -7.05 -1.55 -2.53
CA MET A 91 -6.25 -0.36 -2.33
C MET A 91 -6.21 0.39 -3.65
N ILE A 92 -6.80 1.56 -3.67
CA ILE A 92 -6.97 2.38 -4.86
C ILE A 92 -6.03 3.57 -4.79
N TRP A 93 -5.05 3.59 -5.68
CA TRP A 93 -4.05 4.66 -5.78
C TRP A 93 -4.35 5.50 -7.00
N THR A 94 -4.59 6.80 -6.80
CA THR A 94 -4.87 7.74 -7.89
C THR A 94 -3.83 8.85 -7.87
N ILE A 95 -3.21 9.11 -9.01
CA ILE A 95 -2.13 10.08 -9.16
C ILE A 95 -2.59 11.19 -10.09
N SER A 96 -2.34 12.44 -9.71
CA SER A 96 -2.61 13.59 -10.56
C SER A 96 -1.47 14.60 -10.46
N ALA A 97 -1.27 15.36 -11.51
CA ALA A 97 -0.27 16.42 -11.51
C ALA A 97 -0.74 17.55 -10.59
N ASN A 98 0.21 18.16 -9.85
CA ASN A 98 -0.05 19.28 -8.97
C ASN A 98 1.10 20.27 -9.15
N GLY A 99 0.94 21.22 -10.07
CA GLY A 99 2.03 22.09 -10.45
C GLY A 99 3.16 21.27 -11.09
N ARG A 100 4.37 21.38 -10.53
CA ARG A 100 5.53 20.59 -10.98
C ARG A 100 5.63 19.26 -10.24
N GLY A 101 4.80 19.07 -9.24
CA GLY A 101 4.80 17.86 -8.44
C GLY A 101 3.57 17.03 -8.71
N SER A 102 3.21 16.21 -7.71
CA SER A 102 2.13 15.25 -7.80
C SER A 102 1.29 15.23 -6.54
N LEU A 103 0.03 14.83 -6.73
CA LEU A 103 -0.88 14.54 -5.66
C LEU A 103 -1.24 13.05 -5.77
N LEU A 104 -1.00 12.31 -4.69
CA LEU A 104 -1.32 10.88 -4.61
C LEU A 104 -2.46 10.70 -3.62
N HIS A 105 -3.58 10.18 -4.10
CA HIS A 105 -4.70 9.84 -3.24
C HIS A 105 -4.77 8.32 -3.06
N PHE A 106 -4.79 7.90 -1.80
CA PHE A 106 -4.89 6.50 -1.41
C PHE A 106 -6.22 6.24 -0.72
N LEU A 107 -6.96 5.25 -1.20
CA LEU A 107 -8.19 4.80 -0.59
C LEU A 107 -8.11 3.28 -0.37
N HIS A 108 -8.29 2.86 0.88
CA HIS A 108 -8.42 1.43 1.17
C HIS A 108 -9.92 1.09 1.25
N GLU A 109 -10.49 0.79 0.09
CA GLU A 109 -11.91 0.50 -0.05
C GLU A 109 -12.28 -0.77 0.69
N GLY A 110 -13.27 -0.68 1.56
CA GLY A 110 -13.74 -1.78 2.40
C GLY A 110 -13.10 -1.81 3.79
N PHE A 111 -12.06 -1.01 4.03
CA PHE A 111 -11.38 -0.96 5.32
C PHE A 111 -11.82 0.26 6.12
N ASN A 112 -12.46 0.03 7.26
CA ASN A 112 -12.99 1.08 8.12
C ASN A 112 -13.04 0.62 9.58
N GLU A 113 -13.60 1.47 10.44
CA GLU A 113 -13.65 1.25 11.89
C GLU A 113 -14.39 -0.01 12.32
N SER A 114 -15.15 -0.67 11.42
CA SER A 114 -15.81 -1.93 11.74
C SER A 114 -14.83 -3.12 11.82
N PHE A 115 -13.61 -2.96 11.31
CA PHE A 115 -12.60 -4.00 11.35
C PHE A 115 -12.03 -4.17 12.75
N GLU A 116 -11.85 -5.41 13.20
CA GLU A 116 -11.19 -5.70 14.48
C GLU A 116 -9.77 -5.13 14.52
N CYS A 117 -9.05 -5.17 13.39
CA CYS A 117 -7.67 -4.70 13.32
C CYS A 117 -7.56 -3.19 13.08
N TYR A 118 -8.67 -2.45 13.01
CA TYR A 118 -8.64 -1.09 12.48
C TYR A 118 -7.57 -0.19 13.11
N THR A 119 -7.50 -0.14 14.44
CA THR A 119 -6.54 0.74 15.14
C THR A 119 -5.10 0.42 14.76
N VAL A 120 -4.74 -0.86 14.73
CA VAL A 120 -3.38 -1.29 14.38
C VAL A 120 -3.11 -1.13 12.89
N CYS A 121 -4.05 -1.49 12.05
CA CYS A 121 -3.88 -1.42 10.60
C CYS A 121 -3.89 0.02 10.10
N GLU A 122 -4.69 0.90 10.72
CA GLU A 122 -4.66 2.33 10.42
C GLU A 122 -3.29 2.92 10.77
N ALA A 123 -2.77 2.60 11.96
CA ALA A 123 -1.45 3.05 12.38
C ALA A 123 -0.37 2.56 11.42
N GLY A 124 -0.52 1.34 10.91
CA GLY A 124 0.37 0.78 9.89
C GLY A 124 0.35 1.60 8.60
N TRP A 125 -0.84 1.94 8.10
CA TRP A 125 -0.95 2.79 6.92
C TRP A 125 -0.34 4.17 7.15
N GLU A 126 -0.61 4.79 8.30
CA GLU A 126 -0.01 6.09 8.63
C GLU A 126 1.52 6.02 8.60
N GLN A 127 2.09 4.97 9.19
CA GLN A 127 3.54 4.75 9.23
C GLN A 127 4.11 4.54 7.81
N PHE A 128 3.51 3.66 7.02
CA PHE A 128 4.07 3.31 5.72
C PHE A 128 3.76 4.32 4.62
N LEU A 129 2.68 5.07 4.74
CA LEU A 129 2.44 6.19 3.83
C LEU A 129 3.41 7.35 4.13
N ALA A 130 3.79 7.55 5.40
CA ALA A 130 4.86 8.49 5.75
C ALA A 130 6.21 8.01 5.19
N SER A 131 6.47 6.71 5.22
CA SER A 131 7.65 6.10 4.61
C SER A 131 7.68 6.31 3.10
N LEU A 132 6.54 6.15 2.43
CA LEU A 132 6.40 6.41 1.00
C LEU A 132 6.69 7.88 0.69
N HIS A 133 6.16 8.79 1.48
CA HIS A 133 6.41 10.22 1.31
C HIS A 133 7.91 10.54 1.47
N ALA A 134 8.56 9.95 2.48
CA ALA A 134 10.00 10.13 2.68
C ALA A 134 10.81 9.56 1.52
N TYR A 135 10.42 8.39 1.02
CA TYR A 135 11.06 7.77 -0.14
C TYR A 135 10.96 8.67 -1.38
N LEU A 136 9.77 9.21 -1.65
CA LEU A 136 9.56 10.10 -2.80
C LEU A 136 10.30 11.42 -2.64
N THR A 137 10.44 11.92 -1.42
CA THR A 137 11.07 13.22 -1.15
C THR A 137 12.60 13.12 -1.12
N THR A 138 13.14 12.08 -0.48
CA THR A 138 14.58 11.96 -0.20
C THR A 138 15.26 10.80 -0.93
N GLY A 139 14.52 9.88 -1.50
CA GLY A 139 15.05 8.65 -2.08
C GLY A 139 15.21 7.52 -1.06
N ILE A 140 14.94 7.78 0.22
CA ILE A 140 15.11 6.80 1.29
C ILE A 140 13.80 6.69 2.08
N GLY A 141 13.18 5.49 2.04
CA GLY A 141 12.02 5.17 2.85
C GLY A 141 12.40 4.47 4.15
N MET A 142 11.39 4.08 4.90
CA MET A 142 11.56 3.34 6.16
C MET A 142 10.71 2.06 6.13
N PRO A 143 11.04 1.12 5.23
CA PRO A 143 10.27 -0.11 5.12
C PRO A 143 10.52 -1.03 6.32
N TYR A 144 9.61 -1.98 6.51
CA TYR A 144 9.89 -3.11 7.39
C TYR A 144 11.07 -3.89 6.80
N ILE A 145 12.04 -4.22 7.64
CA ILE A 145 13.23 -4.97 7.21
C ILE A 145 13.14 -6.39 7.76
N LYS A 146 13.12 -7.34 6.85
CA LYS A 146 13.10 -8.76 7.18
C LYS A 146 14.38 -9.14 7.93
N ALA A 147 14.22 -9.91 9.01
CA ALA A 147 15.35 -10.44 9.74
C ALA A 147 16.16 -11.40 8.86
N ALA A 148 17.48 -11.33 8.97
CA ALA A 148 18.39 -12.18 8.22
C ALA A 148 18.30 -13.65 8.65
#